data_c3e324e312d3875ec7d2915c766286a1
#
_entry.id   c3e324e312d3875ec7d2915c766286a1
#
_cell.length_a   1.000
_cell.length_b   1.000
_cell.length_c   1.000
_cell.angle_alpha   90.00
_cell.angle_beta   90.00
_cell.angle_gamma   90.00
#
_symmetry.space_group_name_H-M   'P 1'
#
loop_
_entity.id
_entity.type
_entity.pdbx_description
1 polymer ?
#
loop_
_entity_poly.entity_id
_entity_poly.type
_entity_poly.pdbx_seq_one_letter_code
_entity_poly.pdbx_strand_id
1 'polypeptide(L)'
;MSNKYFLVFLAFLFSVSVYSQHGRHRNSLISGRVMSTEKEVVDFATVYLKGTNQGCYTDEKGIYHLKTTAGEYTLVVSAIGYQTVEKKVKLAKGERIKVNVTIAPAVKELGEVLVTTSGVGRVNQSAFNAVAIDAKKLHNSTQTLAGALTKVPGVKLRESGGVGSDMQLYIDGFSGKHVKIFIDGIPQEGAGAAFDLNNVPINFADRIEVYKGVVPVGFGTDAIGGVVNIVTNKQPGKWFMDASYSYGSFNTHKSYVRFGQTFKNGFMYEVNAFQNFSDNDYYVDTYVREFEIKEDGSVRFPPLDKNKIYHLKRFNDQYHNEAVIGKIGLVGKKWADRLALSFNYSHFYKEIQTGVYQDVVFGEKFRKGHSLVPSLEYYKKNLLVKNLDLLLTANYNHNITNNVDTASRAYNWRGDFYEKGSRGEQSYQNSESKNKNWNGTLKMNYHIGQAHTFTFSHVISDFERTSRSTIGASSKFTDFSIPKITRKNVSGLSYRLMPSDRWNVSAFAKYYRQYNKGPVSQNTDGIGNYINLSNTASALGYGAAGTYFIWKDLQVKLSYEKAFRLPTTDELFGDEDLEAGKMNLKPEKSDNVNLSFSYNHQFGVTILFSALT
;
A
#
# COMPACT_ATOMS: atom_id res chain seq x y z
N MET A 1 -31.37 -17.73 8.07
CA MET A 1 -31.44 -17.83 9.53
C MET A 1 -31.90 -16.52 10.13
N SER A 2 -32.82 -16.55 11.04
CA SER A 2 -33.84 -15.58 11.42
C SER A 2 -33.32 -14.24 11.99
N ASN A 3 -33.94 -13.12 11.56
CA ASN A 3 -33.82 -11.71 12.01
C ASN A 3 -34.01 -11.47 13.54
N LYS A 4 -34.17 -12.48 14.34
CA LYS A 4 -34.41 -12.35 15.80
C LYS A 4 -33.15 -12.10 16.63
N TYR A 5 -31.97 -12.48 16.13
CA TYR A 5 -30.72 -12.32 16.88
C TYR A 5 -30.05 -10.97 16.66
N PHE A 6 -30.38 -10.28 15.60
CA PHE A 6 -29.85 -8.93 15.32
C PHE A 6 -30.49 -7.87 16.23
N LEU A 7 -31.79 -8.02 16.55
CA LEU A 7 -32.49 -7.10 17.46
C LEU A 7 -32.07 -7.29 18.93
N VAL A 8 -31.69 -8.48 19.35
CA VAL A 8 -31.18 -8.74 20.70
C VAL A 8 -29.79 -8.15 20.91
N PHE A 9 -28.94 -8.14 19.87
CA PHE A 9 -27.63 -7.51 19.93
C PHE A 9 -27.69 -5.97 19.99
N LEU A 10 -28.68 -5.37 19.32
CA LEU A 10 -28.92 -3.92 19.40
C LEU A 10 -29.47 -3.48 20.75
N ALA A 11 -30.29 -4.30 21.41
CA ALA A 11 -30.85 -4.03 22.74
C ALA A 11 -29.82 -4.11 23.86
N PHE A 12 -28.76 -4.91 23.69
CA PHE A 12 -27.67 -5.03 24.68
C PHE A 12 -26.72 -3.82 24.69
N LEU A 13 -26.68 -3.03 23.61
CA LEU A 13 -25.87 -1.81 23.50
C LEU A 13 -26.48 -0.58 24.21
N PHE A 14 -27.77 -0.62 24.57
CA PHE A 14 -28.47 0.53 25.19
C PHE A 14 -28.68 0.43 26.70
N SER A 15 -28.22 -0.59 27.38
CA SER A 15 -28.53 -0.81 28.82
C SER A 15 -27.39 -0.51 29.78
N VAL A 16 -26.41 0.30 29.44
CA VAL A 16 -25.40 0.79 30.41
C VAL A 16 -25.72 2.23 30.80
N SER A 17 -26.71 2.41 31.67
CA SER A 17 -26.93 3.68 32.35
C SER A 17 -25.95 3.78 33.54
N VAL A 18 -24.91 4.59 33.36
CA VAL A 18 -23.95 4.89 34.40
C VAL A 18 -24.55 5.92 35.35
N TYR A 19 -24.82 5.53 36.59
CA TYR A 19 -25.09 6.45 37.69
C TYR A 19 -23.82 7.23 38.03
N SER A 20 -23.75 8.51 37.63
CA SER A 20 -22.70 9.43 38.02
C SER A 20 -23.09 10.16 39.28
N GLN A 21 -22.46 9.85 40.43
CA GLN A 21 -22.51 10.68 41.63
C GLN A 21 -21.67 11.94 41.43
N HIS A 22 -22.32 13.10 41.31
CA HIS A 22 -21.69 14.41 41.18
C HIS A 22 -21.28 14.93 42.57
N GLY A 23 -20.06 14.60 43.00
CA GLY A 23 -19.35 15.40 43.99
C GLY A 23 -18.82 16.68 43.32
N ARG A 24 -19.30 17.88 43.72
CA ARG A 24 -18.77 19.18 43.27
C ARG A 24 -17.34 19.37 43.81
N HIS A 25 -16.35 18.71 43.21
CA HIS A 25 -14.94 19.11 43.39
C HIS A 25 -14.67 20.30 42.44
N ARG A 26 -14.32 21.46 43.01
CA ARG A 26 -13.81 22.59 42.20
C ARG A 26 -12.46 22.15 41.63
N ASN A 27 -12.47 21.71 40.35
CA ASN A 27 -11.27 21.36 39.62
C ASN A 27 -10.47 22.61 39.29
N SER A 28 -9.17 22.56 39.50
CA SER A 28 -8.22 23.55 38.98
C SER A 28 -7.96 23.31 37.51
N LEU A 29 -7.55 24.32 36.76
CA LEU A 29 -7.35 24.25 35.29
C LEU A 29 -5.96 24.74 34.94
N ILE A 30 -5.20 23.93 34.21
CA ILE A 30 -3.99 24.35 33.53
C ILE A 30 -4.35 24.54 32.06
N SER A 31 -4.14 25.70 31.51
CA SER A 31 -4.32 25.99 30.08
C SER A 31 -3.06 26.62 29.50
N GLY A 32 -2.88 26.55 28.22
CA GLY A 32 -1.73 27.17 27.58
C GLY A 32 -1.63 26.85 26.09
N ARG A 33 -0.56 27.27 25.49
CA ARG A 33 -0.25 27.01 24.09
C ARG A 33 1.12 26.33 23.99
N VAL A 34 1.18 25.33 23.12
CA VAL A 34 2.44 24.66 22.77
C VAL A 34 2.89 25.17 21.41
N MET A 35 4.13 25.67 21.37
CA MET A 35 4.76 26.18 20.15
C MET A 35 6.15 25.57 19.99
N SER A 36 6.65 25.50 18.77
CA SER A 36 8.04 25.14 18.53
C SER A 36 8.98 26.34 18.80
N THR A 37 10.29 26.07 18.93
CA THR A 37 11.31 27.11 18.97
C THR A 37 11.33 27.97 17.69
N GLU A 38 10.77 27.45 16.59
CA GLU A 38 10.61 28.14 15.30
C GLU A 38 9.30 28.95 15.22
N LYS A 39 8.60 29.12 16.35
CA LYS A 39 7.31 29.82 16.48
C LYS A 39 6.15 29.17 15.68
N GLU A 40 6.28 27.90 15.32
CA GLU A 40 5.21 27.14 14.71
C GLU A 40 4.26 26.58 15.78
N VAL A 41 2.98 26.48 15.45
CA VAL A 41 1.99 25.86 16.32
C VAL A 41 2.23 24.35 16.35
N VAL A 42 2.23 23.76 17.53
CA VAL A 42 2.33 22.30 17.68
C VAL A 42 0.96 21.77 18.09
N ASP A 43 0.27 21.23 17.10
CA ASP A 43 -1.01 20.56 17.25
C ASP A 43 -0.82 19.11 17.73
N PHE A 44 -1.85 18.56 18.36
CA PHE A 44 -1.87 17.18 18.89
C PHE A 44 -0.67 16.83 19.80
N ALA A 45 -0.02 17.82 20.39
CA ALA A 45 0.96 17.55 21.44
C ALA A 45 0.27 16.94 22.66
N THR A 46 0.86 15.90 23.21
CA THR A 46 0.40 15.27 24.45
C THR A 46 0.85 16.12 25.64
N VAL A 47 -0.09 16.57 26.46
CA VAL A 47 0.14 17.32 27.69
C VAL A 47 -0.40 16.53 28.85
N TYR A 48 0.45 16.12 29.80
CA TYR A 48 0.02 15.30 30.93
C TYR A 48 0.80 15.62 32.21
N LEU A 49 0.24 15.22 33.34
CA LEU A 49 0.87 15.34 34.66
C LEU A 49 1.62 14.06 35.01
N LYS A 50 2.93 14.16 35.20
CA LYS A 50 3.82 13.04 35.50
C LYS A 50 3.35 12.27 36.73
N GLY A 51 3.26 10.95 36.62
CA GLY A 51 2.81 10.09 37.73
C GLY A 51 1.29 10.03 37.93
N THR A 52 0.49 10.70 37.08
CA THR A 52 -0.98 10.68 37.14
C THR A 52 -1.58 10.13 35.86
N ASN A 53 -2.89 9.85 35.86
CA ASN A 53 -3.63 9.47 34.67
C ASN A 53 -4.27 10.68 33.95
N GLN A 54 -3.88 11.92 34.31
CA GLN A 54 -4.47 13.14 33.79
C GLN A 54 -3.63 13.68 32.63
N GLY A 55 -4.26 13.85 31.47
CA GLY A 55 -3.63 14.39 30.27
C GLY A 55 -4.68 14.83 29.24
N CYS A 56 -4.23 15.65 28.29
CA CYS A 56 -5.01 16.12 27.14
C CYS A 56 -4.08 16.30 25.94
N TYR A 57 -4.67 16.63 24.79
CA TYR A 57 -3.93 17.01 23.59
C TYR A 57 -4.13 18.49 23.29
N THR A 58 -3.17 19.08 22.57
CA THR A 58 -3.37 20.40 21.98
C THR A 58 -4.32 20.30 20.77
N ASP A 59 -5.12 21.35 20.59
CA ASP A 59 -5.96 21.53 19.39
C ASP A 59 -5.14 21.99 18.17
N GLU A 60 -5.80 22.24 17.03
CA GLU A 60 -5.19 22.74 15.78
C GLU A 60 -4.47 24.09 15.94
N LYS A 61 -4.78 24.85 17.01
CA LYS A 61 -4.15 26.12 17.34
C LYS A 61 -3.05 25.96 18.40
N GLY A 62 -2.72 24.69 18.75
CA GLY A 62 -1.74 24.36 19.77
C GLY A 62 -2.21 24.65 21.20
N ILE A 63 -3.51 24.88 21.43
CA ILE A 63 -4.06 25.22 22.74
C ILE A 63 -4.47 23.94 23.48
N TYR A 64 -4.21 23.90 24.80
CA TYR A 64 -4.61 22.80 25.66
C TYR A 64 -5.32 23.27 26.93
N HIS A 65 -6.18 22.40 27.46
CA HIS A 65 -6.92 22.60 28.69
C HIS A 65 -6.90 21.32 29.52
N LEU A 66 -6.15 21.32 30.63
CA LEU A 66 -5.98 20.17 31.51
C LEU A 66 -6.65 20.44 32.86
N LYS A 67 -7.69 19.71 33.16
CA LYS A 67 -8.37 19.78 34.49
C LYS A 67 -7.67 18.86 35.48
N THR A 68 -7.40 19.39 36.69
CA THR A 68 -6.75 18.62 37.75
C THR A 68 -7.21 19.11 39.14
N THR A 69 -6.70 18.51 40.19
CA THR A 69 -6.91 18.97 41.58
C THR A 69 -5.77 19.89 42.02
N ALA A 70 -5.92 20.56 43.18
CA ALA A 70 -4.83 21.33 43.78
C ALA A 70 -3.65 20.41 44.11
N GLY A 71 -2.43 20.90 43.91
CA GLY A 71 -1.21 20.14 44.17
C GLY A 71 0.01 20.67 43.39
N GLU A 72 1.14 20.06 43.68
CA GLU A 72 2.37 20.30 42.90
C GLU A 72 2.55 19.16 41.91
N TYR A 73 2.76 19.52 40.66
CA TYR A 73 2.86 18.58 39.54
C TYR A 73 4.04 18.91 38.63
N THR A 74 4.50 17.90 37.93
CA THR A 74 5.37 18.09 36.75
C THR A 74 4.52 17.95 35.51
N LEU A 75 4.26 19.05 34.82
CA LEU A 75 3.61 19.09 33.51
C LEU A 75 4.60 18.60 32.48
N VAL A 76 4.25 17.56 31.76
CA VAL A 76 5.05 17.01 30.67
C VAL A 76 4.34 17.30 29.35
N VAL A 77 5.09 17.92 28.43
CA VAL A 77 4.63 18.19 27.07
C VAL A 77 5.51 17.43 26.10
N SER A 78 4.90 16.57 25.33
CA SER A 78 5.59 15.79 24.29
C SER A 78 4.81 15.80 22.97
N ALA A 79 5.51 15.95 21.89
CA ALA A 79 4.96 15.84 20.55
C ALA A 79 5.92 15.03 19.67
N ILE A 80 5.37 14.38 18.66
CA ILE A 80 6.18 13.58 17.72
C ILE A 80 7.10 14.54 16.95
N GLY A 81 8.40 14.28 17.00
CA GLY A 81 9.41 15.13 16.34
C GLY A 81 9.92 16.28 17.20
N TYR A 82 9.53 16.37 18.47
CA TYR A 82 9.98 17.39 19.41
C TYR A 82 10.59 16.78 20.67
N GLN A 83 11.50 17.52 21.29
CA GLN A 83 12.04 17.15 22.62
C GLN A 83 10.94 17.30 23.67
N THR A 84 10.82 16.30 24.53
CA THR A 84 9.89 16.35 25.66
C THR A 84 10.36 17.41 26.65
N VAL A 85 9.46 18.30 27.03
CA VAL A 85 9.71 19.35 28.04
C VAL A 85 8.93 19.05 29.30
N GLU A 86 9.62 19.11 30.45
CA GLU A 86 9.01 18.99 31.79
C GLU A 86 9.03 20.34 32.49
N LYS A 87 7.90 20.76 33.06
CA LYS A 87 7.76 22.04 33.79
C LYS A 87 7.04 21.82 35.09
N LYS A 88 7.66 22.21 36.21
CA LYS A 88 7.01 22.17 37.53
C LYS A 88 5.92 23.24 37.58
N VAL A 89 4.73 22.85 38.06
CA VAL A 89 3.54 23.70 38.25
C VAL A 89 2.93 23.44 39.60
N LYS A 90 2.48 24.50 40.27
CA LYS A 90 1.79 24.43 41.56
C LYS A 90 0.42 25.08 41.40
N LEU A 91 -0.63 24.40 41.87
CA LEU A 91 -2.00 24.87 41.78
C LEU A 91 -2.67 24.88 43.13
N ALA A 92 -3.30 26.00 43.44
CA ALA A 92 -4.24 26.10 44.56
C ALA A 92 -5.64 25.56 44.15
N LYS A 93 -6.50 25.34 45.13
CA LYS A 93 -7.84 24.77 44.92
C LYS A 93 -8.73 25.73 44.08
N GLY A 94 -9.16 25.27 42.92
CA GLY A 94 -10.00 26.04 41.97
C GLY A 94 -9.22 27.06 41.15
N GLU A 95 -7.89 27.08 41.21
CA GLU A 95 -7.03 28.02 40.49
C GLU A 95 -6.98 27.68 39.00
N ARG A 96 -6.85 28.72 38.18
CA ARG A 96 -6.62 28.63 36.72
C ARG A 96 -5.29 29.26 36.37
N ILE A 97 -4.35 28.47 35.91
CA ILE A 97 -3.04 28.98 35.46
C ILE A 97 -2.87 28.83 33.96
N LYS A 98 -2.13 29.76 33.38
CA LYS A 98 -1.75 29.71 31.98
C LYS A 98 -0.26 29.37 31.87
N VAL A 99 0.05 28.23 31.23
CA VAL A 99 1.42 27.72 31.08
C VAL A 99 1.67 27.50 29.60
N ASN A 100 2.32 28.45 28.95
CA ASN A 100 2.81 28.25 27.59
C ASN A 100 4.11 27.45 27.61
N VAL A 101 4.23 26.51 26.70
CA VAL A 101 5.40 25.63 26.59
C VAL A 101 5.96 25.73 25.17
N THR A 102 7.27 26.00 25.10
CA THR A 102 8.01 25.93 23.84
C THR A 102 8.80 24.63 23.83
N ILE A 103 8.62 23.83 22.77
CA ILE A 103 9.33 22.58 22.59
C ILE A 103 10.28 22.72 21.40
N ALA A 104 11.52 22.31 21.59
CA ALA A 104 12.49 22.27 20.49
C ALA A 104 12.21 21.04 19.61
N PRO A 105 12.39 21.14 18.29
CA PRO A 105 12.43 19.94 17.48
C PRO A 105 13.39 18.93 18.10
N ALA A 106 12.99 17.69 18.27
CA ALA A 106 13.93 16.65 18.66
C ALA A 106 15.04 16.68 17.61
N VAL A 107 16.29 16.69 18.06
CA VAL A 107 17.44 16.63 17.18
C VAL A 107 17.17 15.59 16.11
N LYS A 108 17.10 16.02 14.85
CA LYS A 108 16.67 15.23 13.72
C LYS A 108 17.54 13.99 13.62
N GLU A 109 17.06 12.86 14.10
CA GLU A 109 17.55 11.57 13.62
C GLU A 109 17.05 11.40 12.19
N LEU A 110 17.79 11.99 11.26
CA LEU A 110 17.51 11.96 9.82
C LEU A 110 18.05 10.67 9.24
N GLY A 111 17.47 9.54 9.66
CA GLY A 111 17.64 8.29 8.91
C GLY A 111 17.04 8.46 7.52
N GLU A 112 17.76 8.03 6.48
CA GLU A 112 17.19 7.87 5.16
C GLU A 112 15.94 7.02 5.31
N VAL A 113 14.79 7.53 4.89
CA VAL A 113 13.46 6.94 4.93
C VAL A 113 13.36 5.66 5.79
N LEU A 114 13.52 5.81 7.09
CA LEU A 114 12.95 4.86 8.03
C LEU A 114 11.44 5.13 8.01
N VAL A 115 10.68 4.17 7.52
CA VAL A 115 9.22 4.19 7.37
C VAL A 115 8.48 4.49 8.69
N THR A 116 9.16 4.83 9.76
CA THR A 116 8.60 4.76 11.12
C THR A 116 8.11 6.08 11.72
N THR A 117 8.57 7.26 11.32
CA THR A 117 8.19 8.48 12.06
C THR A 117 8.28 9.80 11.30
N SER A 118 8.51 9.80 10.01
CA SER A 118 8.60 11.05 9.27
C SER A 118 7.24 11.48 8.73
N GLY A 119 6.72 12.60 9.20
CA GLY A 119 5.52 13.23 8.63
C GLY A 119 5.72 13.62 7.15
N VAL A 120 4.63 14.03 6.50
CA VAL A 120 4.57 14.46 5.09
C VAL A 120 5.69 15.46 4.75
N GLY A 121 5.95 16.42 5.63
CA GLY A 121 6.99 17.45 5.41
C GLY A 121 8.39 16.86 5.22
N ARG A 122 8.76 15.82 5.95
CA ARG A 122 10.09 15.20 5.82
C ARG A 122 10.30 14.46 4.51
N VAL A 123 9.25 13.78 4.01
CA VAL A 123 9.31 13.13 2.70
C VAL A 123 9.50 14.16 1.61
N ASN A 124 8.77 15.28 1.69
CA ASN A 124 8.90 16.37 0.74
C ASN A 124 10.28 17.05 0.79
N GLN A 125 10.98 17.01 1.93
CA GLN A 125 12.35 17.52 2.10
C GLN A 125 13.45 16.51 1.72
N SER A 126 13.09 15.27 1.34
CA SER A 126 14.10 14.27 0.97
C SER A 126 14.92 14.70 -0.25
N ALA A 127 16.13 14.15 -0.41
CA ALA A 127 16.98 14.40 -1.57
C ALA A 127 16.33 13.93 -2.88
N PHE A 128 15.45 12.94 -2.79
CA PHE A 128 14.78 12.32 -3.92
C PHE A 128 13.53 13.09 -4.35
N ASN A 129 13.13 12.93 -5.62
CA ASN A 129 11.86 13.46 -6.10
C ASN A 129 10.69 12.68 -5.49
N ALA A 130 10.28 13.06 -4.29
CA ALA A 130 9.24 12.39 -3.53
C ALA A 130 8.13 13.38 -3.13
N VAL A 131 6.88 12.91 -3.20
CA VAL A 131 5.69 13.62 -2.75
C VAL A 131 4.93 12.74 -1.77
N ALA A 132 4.53 13.30 -0.64
CA ALA A 132 3.68 12.60 0.32
C ALA A 132 2.31 13.24 0.43
N ILE A 133 1.27 12.41 0.46
CA ILE A 133 -0.11 12.78 0.73
C ILE A 133 -0.42 12.45 2.18
N ASP A 134 -0.96 13.39 2.92
CA ASP A 134 -1.56 13.15 4.23
C ASP A 134 -2.91 12.45 4.05
N ALA A 135 -2.92 11.13 4.17
CA ALA A 135 -4.12 10.32 3.97
C ALA A 135 -5.16 10.57 5.07
N LYS A 136 -4.75 10.99 6.28
CA LYS A 136 -5.67 11.28 7.40
C LYS A 136 -6.66 12.39 7.05
N LYS A 137 -6.26 13.37 6.22
CA LYS A 137 -7.15 14.43 5.74
C LYS A 137 -8.24 13.94 4.79
N LEU A 138 -8.08 12.73 4.27
CA LEU A 138 -9.00 12.08 3.33
C LEU A 138 -9.82 10.96 4.00
N HIS A 139 -9.57 10.66 5.28
CA HIS A 139 -10.34 9.67 6.03
C HIS A 139 -11.83 10.04 6.04
N ASN A 140 -12.67 9.03 6.20
CA ASN A 140 -14.13 9.15 6.17
C ASN A 140 -14.70 9.68 4.84
N SER A 141 -13.94 9.50 3.76
CA SER A 141 -14.42 9.69 2.39
C SER A 141 -14.58 8.34 1.69
N THR A 142 -15.28 8.32 0.57
CA THR A 142 -15.47 7.11 -0.26
C THR A 142 -14.24 6.77 -1.11
N GLN A 143 -13.13 7.52 -0.95
CA GLN A 143 -11.92 7.35 -1.75
C GLN A 143 -11.17 6.06 -1.38
N THR A 144 -10.57 5.45 -2.40
CA THR A 144 -9.60 4.38 -2.25
C THR A 144 -8.18 4.94 -2.22
N LEU A 145 -7.20 4.11 -1.86
CA LEU A 145 -5.79 4.51 -1.96
C LEU A 145 -5.41 4.92 -3.38
N ALA A 146 -5.93 4.21 -4.38
CA ALA A 146 -5.73 4.54 -5.79
C ALA A 146 -6.27 5.93 -6.13
N GLY A 147 -7.51 6.24 -5.74
CA GLY A 147 -8.12 7.55 -5.95
C GLY A 147 -7.33 8.70 -5.31
N ALA A 148 -6.74 8.48 -4.13
CA ALA A 148 -5.89 9.49 -3.49
C ALA A 148 -4.60 9.76 -4.27
N LEU A 149 -4.02 8.75 -4.93
CA LEU A 149 -2.79 8.88 -5.73
C LEU A 149 -2.95 9.82 -6.93
N THR A 150 -4.15 9.94 -7.50
CA THR A 150 -4.39 10.87 -8.64
C THR A 150 -4.18 12.34 -8.29
N LYS A 151 -4.12 12.67 -6.99
CA LYS A 151 -3.80 14.03 -6.51
C LYS A 151 -2.32 14.37 -6.61
N VAL A 152 -1.45 13.39 -6.88
CA VAL A 152 -0.02 13.62 -7.08
C VAL A 152 0.22 13.99 -8.55
N PRO A 153 0.84 15.13 -8.85
CA PRO A 153 1.20 15.50 -10.21
C PRO A 153 2.02 14.40 -10.89
N GLY A 154 1.73 14.09 -12.15
CA GLY A 154 2.38 13.00 -12.90
C GLY A 154 1.90 11.60 -12.58
N VAL A 155 1.01 11.43 -11.60
CA VAL A 155 0.35 10.14 -11.34
C VAL A 155 -0.99 10.09 -12.07
N LYS A 156 -1.22 9.02 -12.82
CA LYS A 156 -2.49 8.76 -13.50
C LYS A 156 -2.95 7.34 -13.20
N LEU A 157 -4.24 7.17 -13.12
CA LEU A 157 -4.89 5.87 -13.01
C LEU A 157 -5.69 5.60 -14.27
N ARG A 158 -5.63 4.36 -14.74
CA ARG A 158 -6.53 3.81 -15.74
C ARG A 158 -7.19 2.59 -15.15
N GLU A 159 -8.49 2.63 -15.02
CA GLU A 159 -9.32 1.51 -14.60
C GLU A 159 -10.08 0.97 -15.81
N SER A 160 -10.23 -0.34 -15.90
CA SER A 160 -10.88 -1.01 -17.03
C SER A 160 -12.40 -1.14 -16.85
N GLY A 161 -12.95 -0.80 -15.70
CA GLY A 161 -14.37 -0.96 -15.40
C GLY A 161 -14.77 -0.52 -14.01
N GLY A 162 -15.74 -1.21 -13.42
CA GLY A 162 -16.29 -0.95 -12.08
C GLY A 162 -15.37 -1.41 -10.93
N VAL A 163 -15.97 -1.60 -9.77
CA VAL A 163 -15.26 -2.05 -8.56
C VAL A 163 -14.56 -3.40 -8.82
N GLY A 164 -13.30 -3.53 -8.43
CA GLY A 164 -12.50 -4.75 -8.66
C GLY A 164 -12.00 -4.92 -10.10
N SER A 165 -12.20 -3.93 -10.98
CA SER A 165 -11.60 -3.95 -12.32
C SER A 165 -10.08 -3.80 -12.28
N ASP A 166 -9.42 -4.24 -13.35
CA ASP A 166 -7.99 -4.12 -13.46
C ASP A 166 -7.57 -2.66 -13.52
N MET A 167 -6.57 -2.32 -12.72
CA MET A 167 -6.07 -0.95 -12.57
C MET A 167 -4.62 -0.87 -13.04
N GLN A 168 -4.33 0.15 -13.83
CA GLN A 168 -2.96 0.52 -14.18
C GLN A 168 -2.60 1.86 -13.56
N LEU A 169 -1.58 1.85 -12.73
CA LEU A 169 -0.99 3.04 -12.12
C LEU A 169 0.17 3.52 -13.00
N TYR A 170 0.14 4.79 -13.40
CA TYR A 170 1.20 5.46 -14.13
C TYR A 170 1.88 6.49 -13.23
N ILE A 171 3.20 6.50 -13.23
CA ILE A 171 4.03 7.55 -12.62
C ILE A 171 4.94 8.12 -13.72
N ASP A 172 4.71 9.36 -14.11
CA ASP A 172 5.44 10.07 -15.16
C ASP A 172 5.59 9.23 -16.47
N GLY A 173 4.52 8.48 -16.84
CA GLY A 173 4.47 7.62 -18.03
C GLY A 173 4.85 6.15 -17.80
N PHE A 174 5.56 5.82 -16.74
CA PHE A 174 5.87 4.43 -16.39
C PHE A 174 4.69 3.74 -15.71
N SER A 175 4.43 2.48 -16.03
CA SER A 175 3.34 1.70 -15.46
C SER A 175 3.69 0.23 -15.25
N GLY A 176 2.78 -0.51 -14.62
CA GLY A 176 2.86 -1.96 -14.46
C GLY A 176 4.15 -2.37 -13.73
N LYS A 177 4.97 -3.19 -14.39
CA LYS A 177 6.22 -3.76 -13.85
C LYS A 177 7.30 -2.74 -13.48
N HIS A 178 7.22 -1.51 -14.00
CA HIS A 178 8.19 -0.44 -13.74
C HIS A 178 7.92 0.32 -12.44
N VAL A 179 6.70 0.23 -11.91
CA VAL A 179 6.27 0.86 -10.67
C VAL A 179 6.05 -0.21 -9.60
N LYS A 180 6.58 0.00 -8.40
CA LYS A 180 6.45 -0.95 -7.30
C LYS A 180 5.66 -0.35 -6.15
N ILE A 181 4.85 -1.19 -5.51
CA ILE A 181 3.99 -0.81 -4.39
C ILE A 181 4.54 -1.43 -3.10
N PHE A 182 4.58 -0.64 -2.05
CA PHE A 182 5.01 -1.03 -0.72
C PHE A 182 3.95 -0.65 0.32
N ILE A 183 3.85 -1.46 1.36
CA ILE A 183 3.12 -1.11 2.59
C ILE A 183 4.13 -1.13 3.72
N ASP A 184 4.29 0.00 4.40
CA ASP A 184 5.28 0.16 5.47
C ASP A 184 6.72 -0.21 5.07
N GLY A 185 7.07 -0.03 3.79
CA GLY A 185 8.37 -0.40 3.24
C GLY A 185 8.52 -1.89 2.89
N ILE A 186 7.45 -2.69 3.01
CA ILE A 186 7.42 -4.11 2.62
C ILE A 186 6.86 -4.21 1.20
N PRO A 187 7.57 -4.83 0.25
CA PRO A 187 7.10 -4.97 -1.13
C PRO A 187 5.80 -5.80 -1.18
N GLN A 188 4.86 -5.37 -2.00
CA GLN A 188 3.56 -6.03 -2.19
C GLN A 188 3.53 -6.95 -3.41
N GLU A 189 4.67 -7.26 -4.01
CA GLU A 189 4.75 -8.24 -5.09
C GLU A 189 4.22 -9.60 -4.61
N GLY A 190 3.20 -10.11 -5.30
CA GLY A 190 2.57 -11.38 -4.94
C GLY A 190 1.54 -11.32 -3.80
N ALA A 191 1.11 -10.14 -3.36
CA ALA A 191 0.13 -9.99 -2.27
C ALA A 191 -1.31 -10.44 -2.64
N GLY A 192 -1.58 -10.72 -3.93
CA GLY A 192 -2.90 -11.15 -4.44
C GLY A 192 -3.84 -9.98 -4.76
N ALA A 193 -4.78 -10.22 -5.67
CA ALA A 193 -5.68 -9.20 -6.24
C ALA A 193 -6.61 -8.53 -5.21
N ALA A 194 -6.87 -9.14 -4.07
CA ALA A 194 -7.71 -8.53 -3.03
C ALA A 194 -7.06 -7.29 -2.39
N PHE A 195 -5.74 -7.13 -2.52
CA PHE A 195 -4.95 -5.99 -2.01
C PHE A 195 -4.58 -4.96 -3.08
N ASP A 196 -5.25 -4.97 -4.22
CA ASP A 196 -5.06 -3.92 -5.20
C ASP A 196 -5.48 -2.56 -4.63
N LEU A 197 -4.74 -1.50 -4.99
CA LEU A 197 -4.91 -0.16 -4.40
C LEU A 197 -6.32 0.43 -4.59
N ASN A 198 -7.05 0.01 -5.63
CA ASN A 198 -8.43 0.43 -5.86
C ASN A 198 -9.44 -0.27 -4.93
N ASN A 199 -9.04 -1.34 -4.25
CA ASN A 199 -9.87 -2.09 -3.31
C ASN A 199 -9.64 -1.70 -1.85
N VAL A 200 -8.49 -1.09 -1.54
CA VAL A 200 -8.11 -0.71 -0.17
C VAL A 200 -8.63 0.67 0.17
N PRO A 201 -9.43 0.84 1.25
CA PRO A 201 -9.94 2.14 1.68
C PRO A 201 -8.82 3.11 2.07
N ILE A 202 -9.02 4.40 1.85
CA ILE A 202 -8.04 5.44 2.23
C ILE A 202 -7.75 5.48 3.73
N ASN A 203 -8.70 5.08 4.56
CA ASN A 203 -8.56 5.00 6.02
C ASN A 203 -7.47 4.00 6.48
N PHE A 204 -7.05 3.09 5.61
CA PHE A 204 -5.96 2.16 5.89
C PHE A 204 -4.60 2.86 6.03
N ALA A 205 -4.40 3.98 5.36
CA ALA A 205 -3.14 4.72 5.34
C ALA A 205 -3.16 5.94 6.26
N ASP A 206 -2.05 6.23 6.93
CA ASP A 206 -1.77 7.51 7.55
C ASP A 206 -1.25 8.52 6.52
N ARG A 207 -0.40 8.05 5.60
CA ARG A 207 0.09 8.81 4.45
C ARG A 207 0.46 7.88 3.30
N ILE A 208 0.51 8.46 2.10
CA ILE A 208 0.98 7.78 0.90
C ILE A 208 2.19 8.55 0.38
N GLU A 209 3.30 7.86 0.15
CA GLU A 209 4.54 8.42 -0.36
C GLU A 209 4.73 7.94 -1.80
N VAL A 210 5.02 8.86 -2.71
CA VAL A 210 5.30 8.58 -4.12
C VAL A 210 6.70 9.05 -4.44
N TYR A 211 7.59 8.13 -4.77
CA TYR A 211 8.95 8.38 -5.23
C TYR A 211 8.97 8.20 -6.74
N LYS A 212 9.42 9.24 -7.45
CA LYS A 212 9.38 9.29 -8.91
C LYS A 212 10.77 9.08 -9.51
N GLY A 213 10.86 8.15 -10.45
CA GLY A 213 12.08 7.81 -11.17
C GLY A 213 13.16 7.25 -10.25
N VAL A 214 13.91 8.10 -9.57
CA VAL A 214 15.02 7.69 -8.69
C VAL A 214 14.52 7.31 -7.30
N VAL A 215 14.80 6.06 -6.89
CA VAL A 215 14.26 5.46 -5.65
C VAL A 215 15.38 5.23 -4.62
N PRO A 216 15.18 5.64 -3.34
CA PRO A 216 16.15 5.38 -2.27
C PRO A 216 16.51 3.90 -2.14
N VAL A 217 17.78 3.60 -1.83
CA VAL A 217 18.25 2.22 -1.63
C VAL A 217 17.51 1.47 -0.54
N GLY A 218 16.94 2.20 0.42
CA GLY A 218 16.19 1.65 1.53
C GLY A 218 14.94 0.83 1.14
N PHE A 219 14.44 0.96 -0.08
CA PHE A 219 13.39 0.11 -0.61
C PHE A 219 13.92 -1.20 -1.21
N GLY A 220 15.21 -1.26 -1.57
CA GLY A 220 15.81 -2.48 -2.13
C GLY A 220 15.05 -3.01 -3.35
N THR A 221 14.67 -2.13 -4.26
CA THR A 221 13.80 -2.45 -5.40
C THR A 221 14.49 -2.26 -6.74
N ASP A 222 14.00 -2.97 -7.74
CA ASP A 222 14.36 -2.86 -9.15
C ASP A 222 13.38 -1.98 -9.96
N ALA A 223 12.60 -1.12 -9.27
CA ALA A 223 11.72 -0.16 -9.93
C ALA A 223 12.51 0.90 -10.69
N ILE A 224 12.17 1.13 -11.96
CA ILE A 224 12.76 2.18 -12.79
C ILE A 224 11.83 3.39 -12.98
N GLY A 225 10.51 3.21 -12.83
CA GLY A 225 9.51 4.27 -12.94
C GLY A 225 9.22 4.97 -11.61
N GLY A 226 9.34 4.25 -10.50
CA GLY A 226 9.08 4.82 -9.18
C GLY A 226 8.48 3.83 -8.19
N VAL A 227 8.22 4.34 -6.99
CA VAL A 227 7.67 3.57 -5.87
C VAL A 227 6.51 4.32 -5.23
N VAL A 228 5.43 3.60 -4.93
CA VAL A 228 4.36 4.03 -4.04
C VAL A 228 4.52 3.29 -2.72
N ASN A 229 4.66 4.01 -1.61
CA ASN A 229 4.74 3.45 -0.28
C ASN A 229 3.55 3.92 0.57
N ILE A 230 2.71 2.99 0.96
CA ILE A 230 1.58 3.23 1.84
C ILE A 230 2.06 3.06 3.27
N VAL A 231 1.96 4.12 4.06
CA VAL A 231 2.39 4.10 5.45
C VAL A 231 1.18 4.02 6.35
N THR A 232 1.13 2.95 7.15
CA THR A 232 0.07 2.74 8.14
C THR A 232 0.46 3.39 9.48
N ASN A 233 -0.50 3.54 10.39
CA ASN A 233 -0.20 4.03 11.73
C ASN A 233 0.61 2.98 12.51
N LYS A 234 1.83 3.33 12.86
CA LYS A 234 2.75 2.44 13.58
C LYS A 234 2.70 2.59 15.11
N GLN A 235 2.01 3.59 15.60
CA GLN A 235 1.87 3.84 17.04
C GLN A 235 0.41 4.04 17.39
N PRO A 236 -0.38 2.96 17.49
CA PRO A 236 -1.72 3.07 18.02
C PRO A 236 -1.68 3.65 19.44
N GLY A 237 -2.53 4.63 19.70
CA GLY A 237 -2.68 5.23 21.00
C GLY A 237 -3.20 4.26 22.07
N LYS A 238 -3.68 4.77 23.21
CA LYS A 238 -4.20 3.92 24.29
C LYS A 238 -5.33 3.00 23.80
N TRP A 239 -6.23 3.53 23.03
CA TRP A 239 -7.32 2.81 22.36
C TRP A 239 -7.84 3.67 21.21
N PHE A 240 -8.17 3.05 20.09
CA PHE A 240 -8.81 3.71 18.96
C PHE A 240 -9.73 2.74 18.23
N MET A 241 -10.74 3.30 17.58
CA MET A 241 -11.62 2.59 16.66
C MET A 241 -12.08 3.53 15.57
N ASP A 242 -11.94 3.09 14.32
CA ASP A 242 -12.49 3.72 13.13
C ASP A 242 -13.41 2.73 12.44
N ALA A 243 -14.58 3.18 12.02
CA ALA A 243 -15.51 2.37 11.23
C ALA A 243 -16.14 3.24 10.16
N SER A 244 -16.27 2.71 8.97
CA SER A 244 -16.99 3.36 7.88
C SER A 244 -17.78 2.36 7.05
N TYR A 245 -18.90 2.82 6.55
CA TYR A 245 -19.72 2.10 5.59
C TYR A 245 -20.20 3.08 4.52
N SER A 246 -20.13 2.66 3.27
CA SER A 246 -20.71 3.41 2.16
C SER A 246 -21.54 2.52 1.26
N TYR A 247 -22.62 3.11 0.74
CA TYR A 247 -23.50 2.51 -0.24
C TYR A 247 -23.55 3.39 -1.48
N GLY A 248 -23.51 2.81 -2.66
CA GLY A 248 -23.47 3.55 -3.93
C GLY A 248 -24.22 2.83 -5.05
N SER A 249 -24.16 3.40 -6.25
CA SER A 249 -24.75 2.84 -7.47
C SER A 249 -24.28 1.41 -7.72
N PHE A 250 -25.06 0.63 -8.45
CA PHE A 250 -24.76 -0.77 -8.80
C PHE A 250 -24.63 -1.68 -7.58
N ASN A 251 -25.48 -1.44 -6.57
CA ASN A 251 -25.47 -2.18 -5.31
C ASN A 251 -24.08 -2.22 -4.66
N THR A 252 -23.33 -1.11 -4.75
CA THR A 252 -21.96 -1.06 -4.25
C THR A 252 -21.94 -0.85 -2.74
N HIS A 253 -21.35 -1.78 -2.01
CA HIS A 253 -21.14 -1.73 -0.56
C HIS A 253 -19.65 -1.71 -0.26
N LYS A 254 -19.21 -0.77 0.58
CA LYS A 254 -17.85 -0.74 1.10
C LYS A 254 -17.90 -0.60 2.61
N SER A 255 -17.30 -1.53 3.32
CA SER A 255 -17.22 -1.53 4.77
C SER A 255 -15.76 -1.50 5.20
N TYR A 256 -15.46 -0.78 6.26
CA TYR A 256 -14.14 -0.74 6.87
C TYR A 256 -14.28 -0.65 8.38
N VAL A 257 -13.46 -1.39 9.09
CA VAL A 257 -13.30 -1.28 10.53
C VAL A 257 -11.84 -1.42 10.90
N ARG A 258 -11.39 -0.57 11.80
CA ARG A 258 -10.07 -0.61 12.39
C ARG A 258 -10.18 -0.34 13.87
N PHE A 259 -9.52 -1.14 14.69
CA PHE A 259 -9.41 -0.89 16.11
C PHE A 259 -8.09 -1.44 16.64
N GLY A 260 -7.66 -0.90 17.76
CA GLY A 260 -6.41 -1.35 18.39
C GLY A 260 -6.08 -0.59 19.64
N GLN A 261 -5.03 -1.05 20.31
CA GLN A 261 -4.56 -0.48 21.56
C GLN A 261 -3.08 -0.77 21.77
N THR A 262 -2.40 0.18 22.40
CA THR A 262 -1.09 -0.05 23.03
C THR A 262 -1.23 0.09 24.55
N PHE A 263 -0.88 -0.97 25.27
CA PHE A 263 -0.91 -0.99 26.73
C PHE A 263 0.34 -0.32 27.32
N LYS A 264 0.27 0.07 28.59
CA LYS A 264 1.39 0.69 29.33
C LYS A 264 2.64 -0.20 29.39
N ASN A 265 2.47 -1.52 29.34
CA ASN A 265 3.58 -2.48 29.31
C ASN A 265 4.22 -2.60 27.92
N GLY A 266 3.76 -1.83 26.92
CA GLY A 266 4.26 -1.85 25.54
C GLY A 266 3.68 -2.96 24.67
N PHE A 267 2.80 -3.83 25.17
CA PHE A 267 2.05 -4.75 24.32
C PHE A 267 1.07 -3.96 23.45
N MET A 268 1.00 -4.29 22.16
CA MET A 268 0.07 -3.68 21.22
C MET A 268 -0.67 -4.73 20.40
N TYR A 269 -1.90 -4.41 20.05
CA TYR A 269 -2.66 -5.12 19.02
C TYR A 269 -3.40 -4.14 18.12
N GLU A 270 -3.64 -4.57 16.89
CA GLU A 270 -4.41 -3.82 15.90
C GLU A 270 -5.12 -4.81 14.98
N VAL A 271 -6.36 -4.51 14.64
CA VAL A 271 -7.13 -5.25 13.64
C VAL A 271 -7.66 -4.25 12.63
N ASN A 272 -7.47 -4.54 11.35
CA ASN A 272 -8.07 -3.84 10.22
C ASN A 272 -8.86 -4.85 9.41
N ALA A 273 -10.08 -4.52 9.05
CA ALA A 273 -10.88 -5.34 8.15
C ALA A 273 -11.62 -4.45 7.17
N PHE A 274 -11.73 -4.90 5.93
CA PHE A 274 -12.53 -4.22 4.92
C PHE A 274 -13.18 -5.21 3.97
N GLN A 275 -14.26 -4.76 3.35
CA GLN A 275 -15.02 -5.50 2.36
C GLN A 275 -15.51 -4.53 1.30
N ASN A 276 -15.47 -4.97 0.04
CA ASN A 276 -16.12 -4.31 -1.08
C ASN A 276 -17.00 -5.33 -1.82
N PHE A 277 -18.17 -4.88 -2.21
CA PHE A 277 -19.10 -5.62 -3.04
C PHE A 277 -19.71 -4.68 -4.06
N SER A 278 -19.90 -5.15 -5.29
CA SER A 278 -20.66 -4.44 -6.32
C SER A 278 -21.20 -5.43 -7.34
N ASP A 279 -22.43 -5.22 -7.80
CA ASP A 279 -22.96 -5.97 -8.95
C ASP A 279 -22.32 -5.50 -10.26
N ASN A 280 -21.73 -4.30 -10.30
CA ASN A 280 -21.11 -3.67 -11.48
C ASN A 280 -22.03 -3.73 -12.73
N ASP A 281 -23.32 -3.68 -12.53
CA ASP A 281 -24.36 -3.85 -13.54
C ASP A 281 -24.70 -2.53 -14.29
N TYR A 282 -23.67 -1.71 -14.51
CA TYR A 282 -23.80 -0.45 -15.23
C TYR A 282 -24.02 -0.64 -16.73
N TYR A 283 -24.57 0.40 -17.36
CA TYR A 283 -24.80 0.40 -18.81
C TYR A 283 -23.53 0.74 -19.59
N VAL A 284 -23.39 0.12 -20.74
CA VAL A 284 -22.32 0.39 -21.71
C VAL A 284 -22.89 0.51 -23.11
N ASP A 285 -22.25 1.34 -23.93
CA ASP A 285 -22.54 1.44 -25.35
C ASP A 285 -21.67 0.42 -26.10
N THR A 286 -22.33 -0.51 -26.79
CA THR A 286 -21.63 -1.66 -27.39
C THR A 286 -22.34 -2.19 -28.63
N TYR A 287 -21.64 -3.02 -29.37
CA TYR A 287 -22.22 -3.82 -30.46
C TYR A 287 -22.73 -5.14 -29.92
N VAL A 288 -23.79 -5.67 -30.53
CA VAL A 288 -24.30 -7.00 -30.21
C VAL A 288 -23.94 -7.98 -31.32
N ARG A 289 -23.25 -9.04 -31.00
CA ARG A 289 -23.06 -10.18 -31.90
C ARG A 289 -24.33 -11.00 -31.88
N GLU A 290 -25.18 -10.76 -32.89
CA GLU A 290 -26.44 -11.52 -33.06
C GLU A 290 -26.14 -12.94 -33.52
N PHE A 291 -27.02 -13.86 -33.16
CA PHE A 291 -27.05 -15.23 -33.66
C PHE A 291 -28.51 -15.69 -33.81
N GLU A 292 -28.73 -16.62 -34.72
CA GLU A 292 -30.01 -17.23 -34.99
C GLU A 292 -29.86 -18.74 -34.85
N ILE A 293 -30.67 -19.37 -34.01
CA ILE A 293 -30.72 -20.83 -33.88
C ILE A 293 -31.75 -21.33 -34.88
N LYS A 294 -31.33 -22.12 -35.86
CA LYS A 294 -32.21 -22.73 -36.85
C LYS A 294 -32.94 -23.95 -36.30
N GLU A 295 -33.97 -24.41 -37.00
CA GLU A 295 -34.75 -25.60 -36.64
C GLU A 295 -33.91 -26.88 -36.55
N ASP A 296 -32.83 -26.99 -37.32
CA ASP A 296 -31.86 -28.07 -37.29
C ASP A 296 -30.84 -27.98 -36.13
N GLY A 297 -30.97 -26.97 -35.28
CA GLY A 297 -30.05 -26.71 -34.17
C GLY A 297 -28.75 -26.02 -34.58
N SER A 298 -28.53 -25.76 -35.87
CA SER A 298 -27.35 -25.01 -36.31
C SER A 298 -27.47 -23.52 -35.99
N VAL A 299 -26.32 -22.86 -35.71
CA VAL A 299 -26.26 -21.46 -35.35
C VAL A 299 -25.74 -20.66 -36.54
N ARG A 300 -26.51 -19.64 -36.96
CA ARG A 300 -26.13 -18.67 -37.98
C ARG A 300 -25.66 -17.38 -37.26
N PHE A 301 -24.59 -16.80 -37.74
CA PHE A 301 -24.06 -15.52 -37.27
C PHE A 301 -24.23 -14.46 -38.36
N PRO A 302 -25.18 -13.53 -38.21
CA PRO A 302 -25.24 -12.34 -39.06
C PRO A 302 -23.96 -11.51 -38.93
N PRO A 303 -23.56 -10.78 -39.99
CA PRO A 303 -22.45 -9.84 -39.87
C PRO A 303 -22.67 -8.82 -38.77
N LEU A 304 -21.61 -8.49 -38.03
CA LEU A 304 -21.68 -7.47 -36.98
C LEU A 304 -22.01 -6.10 -37.56
N ASP A 305 -23.16 -5.55 -37.23
CA ASP A 305 -23.56 -4.21 -37.62
C ASP A 305 -22.87 -3.16 -36.75
N LYS A 306 -21.79 -2.58 -37.26
CA LYS A 306 -21.03 -1.53 -36.57
C LYS A 306 -21.72 -0.17 -36.59
N ASN A 307 -22.83 0.00 -37.30
CA ASN A 307 -23.62 1.23 -37.27
C ASN A 307 -24.66 1.25 -36.17
N LYS A 308 -24.92 0.10 -35.57
CA LYS A 308 -25.96 -0.05 -34.53
C LYS A 308 -25.32 -0.25 -33.15
N ILE A 309 -25.27 0.83 -32.39
CA ILE A 309 -24.81 0.85 -31.01
C ILE A 309 -26.00 0.64 -30.09
N TYR A 310 -25.86 -0.25 -29.12
CA TYR A 310 -26.87 -0.55 -28.11
C TYR A 310 -26.40 -0.11 -26.73
N HIS A 311 -27.30 0.48 -25.96
CA HIS A 311 -27.08 0.84 -24.56
C HIS A 311 -27.57 -0.30 -23.68
N LEU A 312 -26.67 -1.18 -23.23
CA LEU A 312 -27.00 -2.43 -22.55
C LEU A 312 -26.33 -2.54 -21.18
N LYS A 313 -27.02 -3.21 -20.27
CA LYS A 313 -26.59 -3.44 -18.91
C LYS A 313 -25.63 -4.62 -18.84
N ARG A 314 -24.59 -4.53 -18.01
CA ARG A 314 -23.74 -5.68 -17.68
C ARG A 314 -24.50 -6.66 -16.81
N PHE A 315 -24.18 -7.96 -16.91
CA PHE A 315 -24.89 -9.04 -16.20
C PHE A 315 -23.98 -10.13 -15.61
N ASN A 316 -22.66 -10.13 -15.92
CA ASN A 316 -21.67 -11.07 -15.40
C ASN A 316 -20.37 -10.31 -15.03
N ASP A 317 -20.48 -9.33 -14.11
CA ASP A 317 -19.36 -8.46 -13.71
C ASP A 317 -19.32 -8.20 -12.20
N GLN A 318 -20.02 -9.03 -11.41
CA GLN A 318 -20.06 -8.93 -9.95
C GLN A 318 -18.65 -9.05 -9.37
N TYR A 319 -18.38 -8.25 -8.37
CA TYR A 319 -17.14 -8.28 -7.62
C TYR A 319 -17.40 -8.29 -6.12
N HIS A 320 -16.64 -9.14 -5.43
CA HIS A 320 -16.62 -9.18 -3.97
C HIS A 320 -15.20 -9.43 -3.48
N ASN A 321 -14.75 -8.65 -2.50
CA ASN A 321 -13.53 -8.97 -1.76
C ASN A 321 -13.65 -8.60 -0.30
N GLU A 322 -12.93 -9.33 0.53
CA GLU A 322 -12.75 -9.07 1.95
C GLU A 322 -11.29 -9.27 2.35
N ALA A 323 -10.85 -8.52 3.35
CA ALA A 323 -9.54 -8.69 3.95
C ALA A 323 -9.57 -8.39 5.44
N VAL A 324 -8.77 -9.16 6.18
CA VAL A 324 -8.53 -8.97 7.61
C VAL A 324 -7.04 -8.98 7.87
N ILE A 325 -6.55 -7.93 8.53
CA ILE A 325 -5.16 -7.77 8.94
C ILE A 325 -5.13 -7.69 10.46
N GLY A 326 -4.63 -8.72 11.10
CA GLY A 326 -4.32 -8.72 12.52
C GLY A 326 -2.84 -8.38 12.76
N LYS A 327 -2.55 -7.56 13.75
CA LYS A 327 -1.19 -7.21 14.16
C LYS A 327 -1.10 -7.27 15.68
N ILE A 328 -0.07 -7.94 16.19
CA ILE A 328 0.29 -7.96 17.60
C ILE A 328 1.75 -7.62 17.75
N GLY A 329 2.15 -7.03 18.87
CA GLY A 329 3.55 -6.65 19.03
C GLY A 329 3.92 -6.10 20.39
N LEU A 330 5.19 -5.74 20.48
CA LEU A 330 5.80 -5.09 21.63
C LEU A 330 6.52 -3.82 21.17
N VAL A 331 6.31 -2.72 21.88
CA VAL A 331 6.98 -1.44 21.63
C VAL A 331 7.70 -0.94 22.86
N GLY A 332 8.77 -0.16 22.68
CA GLY A 332 9.49 0.51 23.75
C GLY A 332 10.22 -0.44 24.70
N LYS A 333 10.71 -1.58 24.21
CA LYS A 333 11.50 -2.52 25.03
C LYS A 333 13.00 -2.23 24.88
N LYS A 334 13.79 -2.57 25.90
CA LYS A 334 15.26 -2.39 25.87
C LYS A 334 15.91 -3.10 24.68
N TRP A 335 15.39 -4.26 24.31
CA TRP A 335 15.92 -5.11 23.22
C TRP A 335 15.24 -4.87 21.87
N ALA A 336 14.09 -4.20 21.82
CA ALA A 336 13.39 -3.82 20.60
C ALA A 336 12.60 -2.53 20.80
N ASP A 337 12.80 -1.53 19.96
CA ASP A 337 11.93 -0.36 19.94
C ASP A 337 10.57 -0.74 19.37
N ARG A 338 10.56 -1.72 18.45
CA ARG A 338 9.34 -2.35 17.93
C ARG A 338 9.63 -3.79 17.48
N LEU A 339 8.79 -4.70 17.92
CA LEU A 339 8.64 -6.05 17.36
C LEU A 339 7.16 -6.24 17.07
N ALA A 340 6.80 -6.56 15.84
CA ALA A 340 5.43 -6.80 15.43
C ALA A 340 5.32 -8.06 14.59
N LEU A 341 4.31 -8.86 14.88
CA LEU A 341 3.83 -9.97 14.06
C LEU A 341 2.52 -9.54 13.43
N SER A 342 2.38 -9.69 12.14
CA SER A 342 1.14 -9.41 11.43
C SER A 342 0.69 -10.63 10.66
N PHE A 343 -0.60 -10.74 10.54
CA PHE A 343 -1.26 -11.83 9.82
C PHE A 343 -2.33 -11.22 8.94
N ASN A 344 -2.21 -11.42 7.63
CA ASN A 344 -3.12 -10.89 6.66
C ASN A 344 -3.79 -12.05 5.92
N TYR A 345 -5.12 -12.07 5.95
CA TYR A 345 -5.94 -12.96 5.14
C TYR A 345 -6.82 -12.13 4.21
N SER A 346 -6.93 -12.53 2.96
CA SER A 346 -7.84 -11.90 2.01
C SER A 346 -8.46 -12.93 1.06
N HIS A 347 -9.65 -12.61 0.59
CA HIS A 347 -10.39 -13.40 -0.39
C HIS A 347 -11.00 -12.46 -1.43
N PHE A 348 -11.16 -12.95 -2.68
CA PHE A 348 -11.89 -12.25 -3.72
C PHE A 348 -12.64 -13.21 -4.64
N TYR A 349 -13.72 -12.69 -5.21
CA TYR A 349 -14.50 -13.30 -6.30
C TYR A 349 -14.76 -12.21 -7.34
N LYS A 350 -14.57 -12.54 -8.61
CA LYS A 350 -14.72 -11.61 -9.73
C LYS A 350 -15.33 -12.34 -10.92
N GLU A 351 -16.50 -11.93 -11.35
CA GLU A 351 -17.07 -12.32 -12.64
C GLU A 351 -16.37 -11.58 -13.77
N ILE A 352 -16.33 -12.17 -14.95
CA ILE A 352 -15.65 -11.63 -16.12
C ILE A 352 -16.61 -11.64 -17.29
N GLN A 353 -17.19 -10.48 -17.60
CA GLN A 353 -18.17 -10.38 -18.68
C GLN A 353 -17.55 -10.19 -20.05
N THR A 354 -16.40 -9.54 -20.18
CA THR A 354 -15.82 -9.23 -21.50
C THR A 354 -14.39 -9.73 -21.62
N GLY A 355 -14.02 -10.11 -22.84
CA GLY A 355 -12.64 -10.37 -23.24
C GLY A 355 -11.86 -9.09 -23.52
N VAL A 356 -10.78 -9.20 -24.31
CA VAL A 356 -9.99 -8.06 -24.77
C VAL A 356 -10.84 -7.10 -25.63
N TYR A 357 -11.74 -7.65 -26.44
CA TYR A 357 -12.72 -6.89 -27.21
C TYR A 357 -14.05 -6.84 -26.44
N GLN A 358 -14.63 -5.66 -26.35
CA GLN A 358 -15.88 -5.45 -25.62
C GLN A 358 -17.07 -6.22 -26.22
N ASP A 359 -17.07 -6.51 -27.50
CA ASP A 359 -18.11 -7.27 -28.21
C ASP A 359 -17.99 -8.80 -28.01
N VAL A 360 -16.93 -9.28 -27.33
CA VAL A 360 -16.78 -10.68 -26.91
C VAL A 360 -17.27 -10.81 -25.46
N VAL A 361 -18.36 -11.53 -25.28
CA VAL A 361 -19.11 -11.60 -24.01
C VAL A 361 -19.01 -12.98 -23.40
N PHE A 362 -18.81 -13.01 -22.09
CA PHE A 362 -18.85 -14.20 -21.25
C PHE A 362 -19.99 -14.07 -20.23
N GLY A 363 -20.72 -15.14 -20.00
CA GLY A 363 -21.86 -15.16 -19.08
C GLY A 363 -21.62 -15.96 -17.80
N GLU A 364 -20.62 -16.84 -17.79
CA GLU A 364 -20.36 -17.76 -16.67
C GLU A 364 -18.86 -17.81 -16.28
N LYS A 365 -18.01 -17.07 -16.96
CA LYS A 365 -16.58 -17.02 -16.65
C LYS A 365 -16.33 -16.20 -15.38
N PHE A 366 -15.50 -16.72 -14.46
CA PHE A 366 -15.14 -16.03 -13.24
C PHE A 366 -13.74 -16.39 -12.74
N ARG A 367 -13.25 -15.58 -11.82
CA ARG A 367 -12.00 -15.77 -11.09
C ARG A 367 -12.25 -15.63 -9.59
N LYS A 368 -11.60 -16.46 -8.79
CA LYS A 368 -11.62 -16.34 -7.33
C LYS A 368 -10.25 -16.66 -6.74
N GLY A 369 -10.00 -16.21 -5.54
CA GLY A 369 -8.73 -16.51 -4.89
C GLY A 369 -8.70 -16.09 -3.44
N HIS A 370 -7.69 -16.57 -2.75
CA HIS A 370 -7.40 -16.15 -1.38
C HIS A 370 -5.89 -16.05 -1.16
N SER A 371 -5.53 -15.26 -0.17
CA SER A 371 -4.15 -14.96 0.16
C SER A 371 -3.96 -15.03 1.66
N LEU A 372 -2.81 -15.56 2.08
CA LEU A 372 -2.38 -15.62 3.46
C LEU A 372 -0.96 -15.06 3.56
N VAL A 373 -0.77 -14.03 4.39
CA VAL A 373 0.52 -13.33 4.49
C VAL A 373 0.91 -13.08 5.96
N PRO A 374 1.50 -14.06 6.65
CA PRO A 374 2.20 -13.78 7.90
C PRO A 374 3.42 -12.91 7.66
N SER A 375 3.67 -11.96 8.57
CA SER A 375 4.83 -11.07 8.50
C SER A 375 5.40 -10.71 9.87
N LEU A 376 6.70 -10.41 9.88
CA LEU A 376 7.47 -10.01 11.04
C LEU A 376 8.13 -8.65 10.75
N GLU A 377 8.07 -7.73 11.71
CA GLU A 377 8.85 -6.49 11.73
C GLU A 377 9.62 -6.41 13.05
N TYR A 378 10.93 -6.23 12.96
CA TYR A 378 11.79 -5.91 14.09
C TYR A 378 12.54 -4.62 13.82
N TYR A 379 12.44 -3.67 14.74
CA TYR A 379 13.12 -2.40 14.68
C TYR A 379 13.87 -2.12 15.98
N LYS A 380 15.13 -1.71 15.87
CA LYS A 380 15.95 -1.34 17.01
C LYS A 380 16.85 -0.17 16.65
N LYS A 381 16.73 0.91 17.42
CA LYS A 381 17.68 2.03 17.43
C LYS A 381 18.89 1.71 18.30
N ASN A 382 20.03 2.27 17.92
CA ASN A 382 21.28 2.08 18.68
C ASN A 382 21.59 0.61 18.96
N LEU A 383 21.42 -0.26 17.97
CA LEU A 383 21.72 -1.69 18.08
C LEU A 383 23.23 -1.90 18.18
N LEU A 384 23.70 -2.58 19.24
CA LEU A 384 25.10 -2.90 19.54
C LEU A 384 25.99 -1.67 19.76
N VAL A 385 25.91 -0.67 18.88
CA VAL A 385 26.68 0.59 18.97
C VAL A 385 25.72 1.78 18.86
N LYS A 386 26.10 2.90 19.48
CA LYS A 386 25.35 4.16 19.40
C LYS A 386 25.24 4.60 17.95
N ASN A 387 24.06 5.12 17.56
CA ASN A 387 23.75 5.65 16.23
C ASN A 387 23.67 4.58 15.10
N LEU A 388 23.66 3.30 15.41
CA LEU A 388 23.36 2.24 14.46
C LEU A 388 21.92 1.76 14.63
N ASP A 389 21.06 2.02 13.66
CA ASP A 389 19.67 1.58 13.64
C ASP A 389 19.51 0.37 12.72
N LEU A 390 18.70 -0.60 13.15
CA LEU A 390 18.37 -1.79 12.39
C LEU A 390 16.88 -1.91 12.18
N LEU A 391 16.46 -2.16 10.94
CA LEU A 391 15.14 -2.66 10.57
C LEU A 391 15.29 -4.01 9.87
N LEU A 392 14.58 -4.99 10.37
CA LEU A 392 14.43 -6.32 9.76
C LEU A 392 12.94 -6.56 9.52
N THR A 393 12.58 -6.93 8.29
CA THR A 393 11.23 -7.40 7.97
C THR A 393 11.30 -8.73 7.23
N ALA A 394 10.31 -9.58 7.47
CA ALA A 394 10.14 -10.82 6.73
C ALA A 394 8.64 -11.07 6.52
N ASN A 395 8.26 -11.56 5.36
CA ASN A 395 6.91 -12.05 5.10
C ASN A 395 6.92 -13.29 4.21
N TYR A 396 5.85 -14.04 4.31
CA TYR A 396 5.58 -15.17 3.44
C TYR A 396 4.20 -15.00 2.81
N ASN A 397 4.15 -14.81 1.50
CA ASN A 397 2.89 -14.70 0.76
C ASN A 397 2.53 -16.07 0.20
N HIS A 398 1.33 -16.55 0.54
CA HIS A 398 0.74 -17.74 -0.07
C HIS A 398 -0.58 -17.34 -0.73
N ASN A 399 -0.56 -17.24 -2.06
CA ASN A 399 -1.72 -16.87 -2.86
C ASN A 399 -2.20 -18.05 -3.69
N ILE A 400 -3.51 -18.29 -3.69
CA ILE A 400 -4.15 -19.24 -4.57
C ILE A 400 -5.18 -18.50 -5.40
N THR A 401 -5.09 -18.67 -6.72
CA THR A 401 -6.04 -18.08 -7.68
C THR A 401 -6.59 -19.19 -8.57
N ASN A 402 -7.90 -19.24 -8.69
CA ASN A 402 -8.61 -20.14 -9.60
C ASN A 402 -9.23 -19.33 -10.74
N ASN A 403 -8.95 -19.73 -11.98
CA ASN A 403 -9.64 -19.24 -13.17
C ASN A 403 -10.60 -20.33 -13.64
N VAL A 404 -11.86 -19.96 -13.80
CA VAL A 404 -12.94 -20.90 -14.15
C VAL A 404 -13.63 -20.44 -15.42
N ASP A 405 -13.53 -21.26 -16.46
CA ASP A 405 -14.19 -21.09 -17.76
C ASP A 405 -14.61 -22.48 -18.24
N THR A 406 -15.77 -22.93 -17.79
CA THR A 406 -16.24 -24.33 -17.97
C THR A 406 -17.55 -24.44 -18.73
N ALA A 407 -18.19 -23.30 -19.00
CA ALA A 407 -19.48 -23.27 -19.67
C ALA A 407 -19.39 -23.78 -21.12
N SER A 408 -20.45 -24.46 -21.56
CA SER A 408 -20.62 -24.86 -22.97
C SER A 408 -21.48 -23.87 -23.77
N ARG A 409 -21.68 -22.69 -23.25
CA ARG A 409 -22.53 -21.62 -23.80
C ARG A 409 -21.71 -20.50 -24.39
N ALA A 410 -22.26 -19.82 -25.38
CA ALA A 410 -21.76 -18.54 -25.86
C ALA A 410 -22.85 -17.49 -25.76
N TYR A 411 -22.53 -16.36 -25.14
CA TYR A 411 -23.45 -15.29 -24.82
C TYR A 411 -23.30 -14.09 -25.74
N ASN A 412 -24.38 -13.33 -25.91
CA ASN A 412 -24.34 -11.98 -26.44
C ASN A 412 -24.60 -10.95 -25.34
N TRP A 413 -24.52 -9.65 -25.67
CA TRP A 413 -24.73 -8.56 -24.72
C TRP A 413 -26.15 -8.45 -24.17
N ARG A 414 -27.16 -9.12 -24.73
CA ARG A 414 -28.51 -9.20 -24.18
C ARG A 414 -28.68 -10.32 -23.15
N GLY A 415 -27.65 -11.15 -22.97
CA GLY A 415 -27.74 -12.34 -22.14
C GLY A 415 -28.34 -13.56 -22.88
N ASP A 416 -28.66 -13.41 -24.18
CA ASP A 416 -29.05 -14.57 -24.97
C ASP A 416 -27.86 -15.48 -25.18
N PHE A 417 -28.07 -16.77 -25.24
CA PHE A 417 -27.00 -17.76 -25.44
C PHE A 417 -27.40 -18.89 -26.38
N TYR A 418 -26.42 -19.55 -26.91
CA TYR A 418 -26.56 -20.83 -27.61
C TYR A 418 -25.56 -21.85 -27.07
N GLU A 419 -25.91 -23.14 -27.15
CA GLU A 419 -25.00 -24.20 -26.75
C GLU A 419 -23.88 -24.37 -27.78
N LYS A 420 -22.63 -24.35 -27.30
CA LYS A 420 -21.46 -24.59 -28.14
C LYS A 420 -21.17 -26.09 -28.22
N GLY A 421 -20.61 -26.54 -29.33
CA GLY A 421 -20.06 -27.88 -29.44
C GLY A 421 -18.76 -28.11 -28.65
N SER A 422 -18.18 -27.01 -28.08
CA SER A 422 -16.97 -27.04 -27.27
C SER A 422 -17.24 -26.43 -25.91
N ARG A 423 -16.51 -26.86 -24.89
CA ARG A 423 -16.56 -26.27 -23.55
C ARG A 423 -15.61 -25.08 -23.43
N GLY A 424 -15.92 -24.17 -22.48
CA GLY A 424 -15.24 -22.93 -22.26
C GLY A 424 -15.75 -21.79 -23.14
N GLU A 425 -16.02 -20.64 -22.57
CA GLU A 425 -16.47 -19.46 -23.31
C GLU A 425 -15.31 -18.86 -24.12
N GLN A 426 -14.12 -18.78 -23.54
CA GLN A 426 -12.87 -18.38 -24.19
C GLN A 426 -11.92 -19.58 -24.31
N SER A 427 -11.59 -20.22 -23.17
CA SER A 427 -10.70 -21.37 -23.11
C SER A 427 -11.18 -22.31 -21.99
N TYR A 428 -11.44 -23.60 -22.33
CA TYR A 428 -11.90 -24.57 -21.34
C TYR A 428 -10.84 -24.78 -20.27
N GLN A 429 -11.07 -24.19 -19.08
CA GLN A 429 -10.14 -24.27 -17.97
C GLN A 429 -10.86 -24.26 -16.62
N ASN A 430 -10.29 -24.97 -15.68
CA ASN A 430 -10.49 -24.81 -14.25
C ASN A 430 -9.10 -24.93 -13.61
N SER A 431 -8.35 -23.85 -13.69
CA SER A 431 -6.96 -23.83 -13.30
C SER A 431 -6.80 -23.24 -11.90
N GLU A 432 -5.86 -23.80 -11.15
CA GLU A 432 -5.44 -23.31 -9.85
C GLU A 432 -3.96 -22.92 -9.94
N SER A 433 -3.65 -21.65 -9.71
CA SER A 433 -2.29 -21.14 -9.60
C SER A 433 -1.96 -20.88 -8.14
N LYS A 434 -0.87 -21.49 -7.65
CA LYS A 434 -0.32 -21.31 -6.31
C LYS A 434 0.96 -20.50 -6.40
N ASN A 435 0.95 -19.33 -5.80
CA ASN A 435 2.13 -18.47 -5.66
C ASN A 435 2.60 -18.51 -4.22
N LYS A 436 3.87 -18.82 -4.02
CA LYS A 436 4.56 -18.71 -2.74
C LYS A 436 5.69 -17.71 -2.88
N ASN A 437 5.76 -16.74 -1.99
CA ASN A 437 6.81 -15.72 -2.05
C ASN A 437 7.33 -15.41 -0.65
N TRP A 438 8.61 -15.68 -0.41
CA TRP A 438 9.34 -15.22 0.76
C TRP A 438 10.02 -13.90 0.45
N ASN A 439 9.74 -12.89 1.26
CA ASN A 439 10.44 -11.61 1.19
C ASN A 439 11.13 -11.34 2.52
N GLY A 440 12.36 -10.87 2.45
CA GLY A 440 13.14 -10.42 3.59
C GLY A 440 13.81 -9.08 3.29
N THR A 441 13.79 -8.17 4.25
CA THR A 441 14.49 -6.88 4.16
C THR A 441 15.35 -6.70 5.39
N LEU A 442 16.63 -6.48 5.18
CA LEU A 442 17.58 -6.00 6.18
C LEU A 442 17.96 -4.57 5.82
N LYS A 443 17.77 -3.62 6.74
CA LYS A 443 18.20 -2.24 6.57
C LYS A 443 18.93 -1.76 7.79
N MET A 444 20.11 -1.21 7.60
CA MET A 444 20.95 -0.62 8.63
C MET A 444 21.26 0.83 8.28
N ASN A 445 21.11 1.73 9.26
CA ASN A 445 21.51 3.11 9.14
C ASN A 445 22.52 3.45 10.23
N TYR A 446 23.64 3.99 9.82
CA TYR A 446 24.67 4.46 10.73
C TYR A 446 24.82 5.98 10.62
N HIS A 447 24.61 6.68 11.74
CA HIS A 447 24.62 8.13 11.81
C HIS A 447 25.92 8.63 12.43
N ILE A 448 26.61 9.54 11.72
CA ILE A 448 27.79 10.21 12.24
C ILE A 448 27.47 11.70 12.41
N GLY A 449 27.37 12.12 13.67
CA GLY A 449 26.83 13.44 13.98
C GLY A 449 25.40 13.61 13.48
N GLN A 450 25.05 14.83 13.05
CA GLN A 450 23.71 15.15 12.55
C GLN A 450 23.65 15.19 11.01
N ALA A 451 24.81 15.33 10.37
CA ALA A 451 24.90 15.60 8.94
C ALA A 451 25.09 14.35 8.08
N HIS A 452 25.69 13.30 8.60
CA HIS A 452 26.12 12.16 7.80
C HIS A 452 25.30 10.92 8.14
N THR A 453 24.82 10.22 7.12
CA THR A 453 24.15 8.92 7.28
C THR A 453 24.64 7.93 6.22
N PHE A 454 25.06 6.77 6.65
CA PHE A 454 25.32 5.62 5.80
C PHE A 454 24.15 4.64 5.91
N THR A 455 23.61 4.22 4.78
CA THR A 455 22.54 3.22 4.73
C THR A 455 23.02 2.02 3.95
N PHE A 456 22.91 0.83 4.56
CA PHE A 456 22.99 -0.46 3.88
C PHE A 456 21.61 -1.08 3.85
N SER A 457 21.21 -1.61 2.71
CA SER A 457 19.94 -2.32 2.52
C SER A 457 20.18 -3.59 1.72
N HIS A 458 19.55 -4.69 2.14
CA HIS A 458 19.53 -5.95 1.40
C HIS A 458 18.11 -6.49 1.39
N VAL A 459 17.55 -6.71 0.20
CA VAL A 459 16.23 -7.30 0.01
C VAL A 459 16.37 -8.59 -0.77
N ILE A 460 15.75 -9.63 -0.25
CA ILE A 460 15.62 -10.94 -0.90
C ILE A 460 14.14 -11.22 -1.17
N SER A 461 13.83 -11.71 -2.35
CA SER A 461 12.52 -12.25 -2.71
C SER A 461 12.72 -13.60 -3.38
N ASP A 462 12.10 -14.64 -2.83
CA ASP A 462 12.13 -16.01 -3.35
C ASP A 462 10.71 -16.42 -3.72
N PHE A 463 10.41 -16.36 -5.01
CA PHE A 463 9.10 -16.58 -5.57
C PHE A 463 9.04 -17.95 -6.28
N GLU A 464 7.98 -18.71 -5.98
CA GLU A 464 7.64 -19.98 -6.61
C GLU A 464 6.18 -19.93 -7.09
N ARG A 465 5.96 -20.28 -8.36
CA ARG A 465 4.61 -20.52 -8.91
C ARG A 465 4.48 -21.95 -9.39
N THR A 466 3.39 -22.59 -9.00
CA THR A 466 2.91 -23.86 -9.56
C THR A 466 1.48 -23.68 -10.01
N SER A 467 1.13 -24.26 -11.15
CA SER A 467 -0.23 -24.21 -11.69
C SER A 467 -0.70 -25.62 -12.03
N ARG A 468 -1.99 -25.88 -11.84
CA ARG A 468 -2.63 -27.16 -12.16
C ARG A 468 -3.98 -26.87 -12.78
N SER A 469 -4.35 -27.60 -13.83
CA SER A 469 -5.74 -27.64 -14.31
C SER A 469 -6.40 -28.95 -13.87
N THR A 470 -7.62 -28.87 -13.37
CA THR A 470 -8.42 -30.03 -12.97
C THR A 470 -9.25 -30.60 -14.12
N ILE A 471 -9.29 -29.89 -15.24
CA ILE A 471 -10.03 -30.29 -16.44
C ILE A 471 -9.01 -30.58 -17.52
N GLY A 472 -9.19 -31.71 -18.20
CA GLY A 472 -8.25 -32.32 -19.13
C GLY A 472 -7.45 -31.34 -19.93
N ALA A 473 -6.15 -31.39 -19.73
CA ALA A 473 -5.22 -30.61 -20.53
C ALA A 473 -5.53 -30.88 -22.00
N SER A 474 -5.98 -29.86 -22.72
CA SER A 474 -5.80 -29.92 -24.14
C SER A 474 -4.30 -30.17 -24.33
N SER A 475 -3.93 -31.06 -25.22
CA SER A 475 -2.55 -31.47 -25.51
C SER A 475 -1.58 -30.30 -25.86
N LYS A 476 -2.02 -29.08 -25.77
CA LYS A 476 -1.25 -27.85 -26.01
C LYS A 476 -0.60 -27.25 -24.75
N PHE A 477 -1.08 -27.58 -23.55
CA PHE A 477 -0.56 -26.97 -22.33
C PHE A 477 0.14 -28.03 -21.50
N THR A 478 1.35 -27.75 -21.16
CA THR A 478 2.23 -28.54 -20.34
C THR A 478 1.71 -28.72 -18.95
N ASP A 479 2.28 -29.71 -18.30
CA ASP A 479 2.27 -29.84 -16.86
C ASP A 479 2.94 -28.61 -16.20
N PHE A 480 2.15 -27.55 -15.99
CA PHE A 480 2.56 -26.36 -15.24
C PHE A 480 2.77 -26.65 -13.75
N SER A 481 2.70 -27.92 -13.32
CA SER A 481 3.08 -28.34 -11.98
C SER A 481 4.60 -28.21 -11.73
N ILE A 482 5.40 -28.12 -12.81
CA ILE A 482 6.84 -27.82 -12.66
C ILE A 482 7.00 -26.41 -12.12
N PRO A 483 7.64 -26.24 -10.94
CA PRO A 483 7.75 -24.94 -10.32
C PRO A 483 8.51 -23.93 -11.18
N LYS A 484 7.96 -22.74 -11.32
CA LYS A 484 8.61 -21.55 -11.85
C LYS A 484 9.20 -20.77 -10.68
N ILE A 485 10.51 -20.72 -10.58
CA ILE A 485 11.24 -20.14 -9.45
C ILE A 485 11.95 -18.87 -9.91
N THR A 486 11.78 -17.78 -9.17
CA THR A 486 12.49 -16.53 -9.36
C THR A 486 13.02 -16.04 -8.02
N ARG A 487 14.33 -15.99 -7.85
CA ARG A 487 14.99 -15.51 -6.64
C ARG A 487 15.73 -14.22 -6.94
N LYS A 488 15.23 -13.10 -6.38
CA LYS A 488 15.81 -11.76 -6.52
C LYS A 488 16.56 -11.37 -5.26
N ASN A 489 17.72 -10.74 -5.43
CA ASN A 489 18.51 -10.11 -4.39
C ASN A 489 18.87 -8.70 -4.85
N VAL A 490 18.54 -7.69 -4.03
CA VAL A 490 18.90 -6.31 -4.29
C VAL A 490 19.65 -5.78 -3.07
N SER A 491 20.93 -5.49 -3.23
CA SER A 491 21.76 -4.88 -2.18
C SER A 491 22.05 -3.43 -2.54
N GLY A 492 21.90 -2.52 -1.58
CA GLY A 492 22.14 -1.11 -1.80
C GLY A 492 23.00 -0.50 -0.69
N LEU A 493 23.89 0.40 -1.09
CA LEU A 493 24.67 1.22 -0.18
C LEU A 493 24.46 2.69 -0.55
N SER A 494 24.14 3.55 0.42
CA SER A 494 24.08 4.97 0.21
C SER A 494 24.80 5.77 1.29
N TYR A 495 25.28 6.93 0.90
CA TYR A 495 25.78 7.98 1.77
C TYR A 495 24.96 9.23 1.58
N ARG A 496 24.45 9.79 2.67
CA ARG A 496 23.72 11.04 2.68
C ARG A 496 24.45 12.08 3.50
N LEU A 497 24.53 13.27 2.95
CA LEU A 497 25.07 14.48 3.58
C LEU A 497 23.97 15.54 3.69
N MET A 498 23.66 15.96 4.91
CA MET A 498 22.68 17.00 5.22
C MET A 498 23.19 17.91 6.33
N PRO A 499 24.10 18.84 6.03
CA PRO A 499 24.71 19.71 7.03
C PRO A 499 23.78 20.82 7.52
N SER A 500 22.70 21.10 6.80
CA SER A 500 21.68 22.08 7.17
C SER A 500 20.32 21.69 6.58
N ASP A 501 19.26 22.35 7.04
CA ASP A 501 17.90 22.18 6.50
C ASP A 501 17.75 22.74 5.07
N ARG A 502 18.75 23.48 4.57
CA ARG A 502 18.70 24.09 3.24
C ARG A 502 19.06 23.12 2.12
N TRP A 503 19.90 22.12 2.38
CA TRP A 503 20.29 21.18 1.34
C TRP A 503 20.59 19.79 1.87
N ASN A 504 20.33 18.82 1.04
CA ASN A 504 20.46 17.41 1.31
C ASN A 504 20.95 16.73 0.03
N VAL A 505 22.04 15.98 0.11
CA VAL A 505 22.62 15.24 -1.01
C VAL A 505 22.80 13.79 -0.63
N SER A 506 22.46 12.88 -1.55
CA SER A 506 22.66 11.45 -1.38
C SER A 506 23.34 10.87 -2.61
N ALA A 507 24.36 10.04 -2.42
CA ALA A 507 24.97 9.21 -3.45
C ALA A 507 24.79 7.75 -3.10
N PHE A 508 24.58 6.87 -4.10
CA PHE A 508 24.25 5.48 -3.83
C PHE A 508 24.66 4.53 -4.96
N ALA A 509 24.78 3.25 -4.60
CA ALA A 509 24.94 2.15 -5.54
C ALA A 509 24.01 0.99 -5.17
N LYS A 510 23.51 0.27 -6.19
CA LYS A 510 22.63 -0.88 -6.05
C LYS A 510 23.17 -2.06 -6.86
N TYR A 511 23.30 -3.21 -6.24
CA TYR A 511 23.66 -4.47 -6.92
C TYR A 511 22.44 -5.35 -7.01
N TYR A 512 22.10 -5.78 -8.21
CA TYR A 512 20.96 -6.62 -8.53
C TYR A 512 21.46 -8.01 -8.95
N ARG A 513 20.82 -9.05 -8.42
CA ARG A 513 21.05 -10.43 -8.84
C ARG A 513 19.74 -11.19 -8.85
N GLN A 514 19.48 -11.90 -9.93
CA GLN A 514 18.29 -12.73 -10.08
C GLN A 514 18.69 -14.11 -10.59
N TYR A 515 18.23 -15.15 -9.88
CA TYR A 515 18.29 -16.54 -10.31
C TYR A 515 16.90 -17.00 -10.70
N ASN A 516 16.77 -17.64 -11.85
CA ASN A 516 15.53 -18.14 -12.40
C ASN A 516 15.67 -19.61 -12.72
N LYS A 517 14.60 -20.40 -12.48
CA LYS A 517 14.54 -21.82 -12.84
C LYS A 517 13.10 -22.19 -13.14
N GLY A 518 12.87 -22.89 -14.24
CA GLY A 518 11.51 -23.33 -14.59
C GLY A 518 11.42 -23.93 -15.99
N PRO A 519 10.22 -24.34 -16.39
CA PRO A 519 9.95 -24.94 -17.68
C PRO A 519 10.04 -23.90 -18.80
N VAL A 520 10.73 -24.25 -19.88
CA VAL A 520 10.84 -23.45 -21.09
C VAL A 520 10.53 -24.34 -22.28
N SER A 521 9.64 -23.88 -23.17
CA SER A 521 9.36 -24.59 -24.40
C SER A 521 10.57 -24.60 -25.33
N GLN A 522 10.83 -25.73 -25.96
CA GLN A 522 11.81 -25.87 -27.05
C GLN A 522 11.22 -25.52 -28.42
N ASN A 523 9.91 -25.41 -28.51
CA ASN A 523 9.21 -25.09 -29.75
C ASN A 523 9.22 -23.57 -30.00
N THR A 524 9.27 -23.18 -31.26
CA THR A 524 9.30 -21.76 -31.66
C THR A 524 7.99 -21.00 -31.35
N ASP A 525 6.89 -21.71 -31.21
CA ASP A 525 5.58 -21.17 -30.82
C ASP A 525 5.42 -21.03 -29.29
N GLY A 526 6.44 -21.45 -28.51
CA GLY A 526 6.39 -21.40 -27.05
C GLY A 526 5.53 -22.48 -26.40
N ILE A 527 5.04 -23.47 -27.14
CA ILE A 527 4.10 -24.48 -26.66
C ILE A 527 4.67 -25.90 -26.82
N GLY A 528 4.58 -26.71 -25.77
CA GLY A 528 5.03 -28.12 -25.77
C GLY A 528 6.55 -28.31 -25.62
N ASN A 529 6.99 -29.56 -25.52
CA ASN A 529 8.40 -29.98 -25.39
C ASN A 529 9.22 -29.16 -24.37
N TYR A 530 8.73 -29.11 -23.12
CA TYR A 530 9.35 -28.27 -22.09
C TYR A 530 10.55 -28.95 -21.44
N ILE A 531 11.58 -28.14 -21.28
CA ILE A 531 12.78 -28.51 -20.50
C ILE A 531 12.92 -27.57 -19.31
N ASN A 532 13.45 -28.07 -18.20
CA ASN A 532 13.68 -27.26 -17.02
C ASN A 532 15.06 -26.59 -17.13
N LEU A 533 15.07 -25.29 -17.37
CA LEU A 533 16.28 -24.48 -17.49
C LEU A 533 16.49 -23.58 -16.28
N SER A 534 17.71 -23.13 -16.10
CA SER A 534 18.04 -22.10 -15.12
C SER A 534 18.92 -21.02 -15.72
N ASN A 535 18.78 -19.80 -15.23
CA ASN A 535 19.56 -18.65 -15.64
C ASN A 535 19.84 -17.73 -14.44
N THR A 536 20.97 -17.03 -14.49
CA THR A 536 21.30 -15.97 -13.52
C THR A 536 21.65 -14.69 -14.26
N ALA A 537 21.01 -13.60 -13.85
CA ALA A 537 21.31 -12.26 -14.34
C ALA A 537 21.77 -11.37 -13.17
N SER A 538 22.68 -10.45 -13.45
CA SER A 538 23.15 -9.45 -12.48
C SER A 538 23.41 -8.10 -13.14
N ALA A 539 23.29 -7.02 -12.36
CA ALA A 539 23.58 -5.67 -12.81
C ALA A 539 24.04 -4.79 -11.64
N LEU A 540 24.76 -3.72 -11.95
CA LEU A 540 25.19 -2.71 -10.99
C LEU A 540 24.67 -1.34 -11.42
N GLY A 541 23.76 -0.77 -10.61
CA GLY A 541 23.25 0.56 -10.75
C GLY A 541 23.90 1.54 -9.77
N TYR A 542 23.86 2.82 -10.08
CA TYR A 542 24.37 3.87 -9.20
C TYR A 542 23.65 5.18 -9.50
N GLY A 543 23.70 6.10 -8.55
CA GLY A 543 23.05 7.40 -8.73
C GLY A 543 23.37 8.39 -7.62
N ALA A 544 22.84 9.58 -7.82
CA ALA A 544 22.89 10.64 -6.84
C ALA A 544 21.58 11.46 -6.89
N ALA A 545 21.23 12.03 -5.75
CA ALA A 545 20.07 12.90 -5.62
C ALA A 545 20.41 14.07 -4.71
N GLY A 546 19.87 15.24 -5.02
CA GLY A 546 20.08 16.44 -4.22
C GLY A 546 18.85 17.33 -4.16
N THR A 547 18.68 17.98 -3.02
CA THR A 547 17.65 18.98 -2.76
C THR A 547 18.31 20.23 -2.26
N TYR A 548 17.89 21.40 -2.78
CA TYR A 548 18.29 22.71 -2.32
C TYR A 548 17.08 23.62 -2.15
N PHE A 549 16.96 24.24 -0.97
CA PHE A 549 15.96 25.27 -0.71
C PHE A 549 16.57 26.65 -1.03
N ILE A 550 16.18 27.20 -2.17
CA ILE A 550 16.61 28.57 -2.57
C ILE A 550 16.06 29.58 -1.56
N TRP A 551 14.78 29.46 -1.24
CA TRP A 551 14.08 30.15 -0.16
C TRP A 551 13.29 29.10 0.68
N LYS A 552 12.73 29.55 1.80
CA LYS A 552 11.93 28.68 2.68
C LYS A 552 10.82 27.94 1.91
N ASP A 553 10.25 28.60 0.91
CA ASP A 553 9.07 28.11 0.16
C ASP A 553 9.42 27.61 -1.26
N LEU A 554 10.66 27.81 -1.75
CA LEU A 554 11.11 27.38 -3.08
C LEU A 554 12.20 26.32 -2.97
N GLN A 555 11.89 25.15 -3.47
CA GLN A 555 12.75 23.97 -3.46
C GLN A 555 13.08 23.52 -4.87
N VAL A 556 14.34 23.15 -5.09
CA VAL A 556 14.81 22.49 -6.32
C VAL A 556 15.36 21.12 -5.96
N LYS A 557 14.99 20.12 -6.75
CA LYS A 557 15.51 18.75 -6.65
C LYS A 557 16.08 18.32 -7.99
N LEU A 558 17.26 17.71 -7.92
CA LEU A 558 17.92 17.08 -9.07
C LEU A 558 18.35 15.68 -8.67
N SER A 559 18.06 14.70 -9.50
CA SER A 559 18.52 13.33 -9.29
C SER A 559 18.85 12.61 -10.59
N TYR A 560 19.82 11.70 -10.49
CA TYR A 560 20.23 10.80 -11.57
C TYR A 560 20.38 9.39 -11.03
N GLU A 561 19.92 8.41 -11.78
CA GLU A 561 20.16 6.99 -11.50
C GLU A 561 20.34 6.20 -12.80
N LYS A 562 21.42 5.45 -12.89
CA LYS A 562 21.52 4.33 -13.80
C LYS A 562 20.84 3.14 -13.14
N ALA A 563 19.59 2.92 -13.46
CA ALA A 563 18.72 1.92 -12.86
C ALA A 563 18.61 0.66 -13.72
N PHE A 564 18.30 -0.45 -13.07
CA PHE A 564 18.03 -1.73 -13.75
C PHE A 564 16.75 -2.35 -13.20
N ARG A 565 15.91 -2.87 -14.11
CA ARG A 565 14.75 -3.69 -13.79
C ARG A 565 15.02 -5.14 -14.15
N LEU A 566 14.78 -6.02 -13.21
CA LEU A 566 14.90 -7.46 -13.43
C LEU A 566 13.63 -8.00 -14.13
N PRO A 567 13.75 -8.99 -15.03
CA PRO A 567 12.61 -9.60 -15.67
C PRO A 567 11.61 -10.18 -14.67
N THR A 568 10.32 -10.08 -14.99
CA THR A 568 9.24 -10.69 -14.19
C THR A 568 9.14 -12.20 -14.48
N THR A 569 8.42 -12.93 -13.63
CA THR A 569 8.15 -14.36 -13.84
C THR A 569 7.41 -14.61 -15.15
N ASP A 570 6.44 -13.75 -15.49
CA ASP A 570 5.64 -13.89 -16.72
C ASP A 570 6.47 -13.59 -17.96
N GLU A 571 7.39 -12.62 -17.93
CA GLU A 571 8.34 -12.38 -19.02
C GLU A 571 9.31 -13.56 -19.25
N LEU A 572 9.67 -14.28 -18.19
CA LEU A 572 10.61 -15.40 -18.27
C LEU A 572 9.94 -16.71 -18.68
N PHE A 573 8.71 -16.95 -18.22
CA PHE A 573 8.03 -18.25 -18.33
C PHE A 573 6.68 -18.19 -19.05
N GLY A 574 6.19 -16.99 -19.40
CA GLY A 574 4.84 -16.76 -19.92
C GLY A 574 3.80 -16.67 -18.81
N ASP A 575 2.63 -16.15 -19.17
CA ASP A 575 1.48 -15.94 -18.28
C ASP A 575 0.51 -17.15 -18.21
N GLU A 576 0.81 -18.22 -18.97
CA GLU A 576 0.02 -19.44 -19.10
C GLU A 576 -1.30 -19.27 -19.89
N ASP A 577 -1.51 -18.13 -20.53
CA ASP A 577 -2.70 -17.82 -21.32
C ASP A 577 -2.35 -17.26 -22.72
N LEU A 578 -1.72 -16.10 -22.79
CA LEU A 578 -1.51 -15.36 -24.04
C LEU A 578 -0.04 -15.11 -24.38
N GLU A 579 0.85 -15.03 -23.39
CA GLU A 579 2.23 -14.63 -23.56
C GLU A 579 3.21 -15.80 -23.39
N ALA A 580 4.10 -16.00 -24.37
CA ALA A 580 5.21 -16.93 -24.25
C ALA A 580 6.40 -16.26 -23.53
N GLY A 581 7.02 -16.98 -22.59
CA GLY A 581 8.17 -16.48 -21.85
C GLY A 581 9.50 -16.69 -22.58
N LYS A 582 10.52 -15.91 -22.14
CA LYS A 582 11.89 -16.04 -22.64
C LYS A 582 12.90 -16.01 -21.50
N MET A 583 13.47 -17.16 -21.18
CA MET A 583 14.34 -17.34 -20.01
C MET A 583 15.65 -16.51 -20.06
N ASN A 584 16.19 -16.20 -21.22
CA ASN A 584 17.47 -15.50 -21.38
C ASN A 584 17.33 -13.98 -21.51
N LEU A 585 16.23 -13.40 -21.04
CA LEU A 585 16.06 -11.95 -21.00
C LEU A 585 17.11 -11.31 -20.09
N LYS A 586 17.69 -10.22 -20.55
CA LYS A 586 18.63 -9.39 -19.78
C LYS A 586 17.85 -8.37 -18.93
N PRO A 587 18.44 -7.90 -17.82
CA PRO A 587 17.87 -6.77 -17.10
C PRO A 587 17.68 -5.55 -18.03
N GLU A 588 16.51 -4.94 -17.93
CA GLU A 588 16.22 -3.67 -18.60
C GLU A 588 17.04 -2.56 -17.93
N LYS A 589 17.63 -1.69 -18.73
CA LYS A 589 18.46 -0.58 -18.28
C LYS A 589 17.75 0.75 -18.55
N SER A 590 17.81 1.65 -17.58
CA SER A 590 17.31 3.02 -17.71
C SER A 590 18.33 4.00 -17.12
N ASP A 591 18.49 5.14 -17.77
CA ASP A 591 19.22 6.29 -17.25
C ASP A 591 18.18 7.37 -16.91
N ASN A 592 17.85 7.50 -15.61
CA ASN A 592 16.79 8.38 -15.13
C ASN A 592 17.36 9.71 -14.67
N VAL A 593 16.91 10.81 -15.23
CA VAL A 593 17.23 12.17 -14.79
C VAL A 593 15.95 12.86 -14.37
N ASN A 594 15.89 13.39 -13.16
CA ASN A 594 14.74 14.13 -12.66
C ASN A 594 15.17 15.54 -12.22
N LEU A 595 14.46 16.54 -12.71
CA LEU A 595 14.53 17.92 -12.23
C LEU A 595 13.15 18.34 -11.76
N SER A 596 13.06 18.86 -10.53
CA SER A 596 11.78 19.26 -9.94
C SER A 596 11.93 20.60 -9.24
N PHE A 597 10.96 21.47 -9.45
CA PHE A 597 10.79 22.74 -8.73
C PHE A 597 9.50 22.67 -7.95
N SER A 598 9.54 23.03 -6.68
CA SER A 598 8.36 23.09 -5.82
C SER A 598 8.33 24.44 -5.12
N TYR A 599 7.24 25.18 -5.32
CA TYR A 599 6.98 26.44 -4.62
C TYR A 599 5.71 26.29 -3.80
N ASN A 600 5.81 26.52 -2.50
CA ASN A 600 4.70 26.38 -1.56
C ASN A 600 4.53 27.68 -0.77
N HIS A 601 3.50 28.46 -1.09
CA HIS A 601 3.24 29.75 -0.46
C HIS A 601 2.15 29.65 0.61
N GLN A 602 2.18 30.54 1.60
CA GLN A 602 1.22 30.58 2.73
C GLN A 602 -0.26 30.74 2.30
N PHE A 603 -0.53 31.17 1.08
CA PHE A 603 -1.89 31.25 0.51
C PHE A 603 -2.39 29.94 -0.12
N GLY A 604 -1.73 28.81 0.12
CA GLY A 604 -2.17 27.50 -0.37
C GLY A 604 -1.92 27.23 -1.85
N VAL A 605 -1.09 28.05 -2.53
CA VAL A 605 -0.68 27.80 -3.92
C VAL A 605 0.58 26.94 -3.92
N THR A 606 0.46 25.70 -4.41
CA THR A 606 1.61 24.81 -4.67
C THR A 606 1.80 24.68 -6.16
N ILE A 607 2.96 25.10 -6.67
CA ILE A 607 3.36 24.89 -8.06
C ILE A 607 4.46 23.83 -8.06
N LEU A 608 4.21 22.71 -8.73
CA LEU A 608 5.17 21.64 -8.91
C LEU A 608 5.45 21.49 -10.40
N PHE A 609 6.71 21.63 -10.79
CA PHE A 609 7.20 21.28 -12.10
C PHE A 609 8.20 20.14 -11.97
N SER A 610 8.02 19.05 -12.71
CA SER A 610 8.98 17.96 -12.77
C SER A 610 9.15 17.50 -14.22
N ALA A 611 10.38 17.25 -14.63
CA ALA A 611 10.72 16.60 -15.88
C ALA A 611 11.53 15.34 -15.59
N LEU A 612 11.18 14.26 -16.29
CA LEU A 612 11.88 12.98 -16.33
C LEU A 612 12.30 12.76 -17.78
N THR A 613 13.58 12.48 -18.01
CA THR A 613 14.13 12.12 -19.32
C THR A 613 14.88 10.80 -19.22
#